data_7e3490a0a1e9159f391c310b54acc87f
#
_entry.id   7e3490a0a1e9159f391c310b54acc87f
#
_cell.length_a   1.000
_cell.length_b   1.000
_cell.length_c   1.000
_cell.angle_alpha   90.00
_cell.angle_beta   90.00
_cell.angle_gamma   90.00
#
_symmetry.space_group_name_H-M   'P 1'
#
loop_
_entity.id
_entity.type
_entity.pdbx_description
1 polymer ?
#
loop_
_entity_poly.entity_id
_entity_poly.type
_entity_poly.pdbx_seq_one_letter_code
_entity_poly.pdbx_strand_id
1 'polypeptide(L)'
;MKRNYVLMLITVIISLIFIPYSVSANEGDVDFSIQALIPENQIDKKKTYFDLKMKPEQKQDIQLQVFNSSSKKITIEMDVTFATTNQNGLIDYTISDISKADESLRIPLPEITNISNREVVLQPGQSKIVTITITMPEEEYDGVILGAVHFKRN
;
A
#
# COMPACT_ATOMS: atom_id res chain seq x y z
N MET A 1 26.03 62.06 10.39
CA MET A 1 25.78 61.37 9.11
C MET A 1 26.18 59.88 9.15
N LYS A 2 27.39 59.49 9.55
CA LYS A 2 27.83 58.05 9.56
C LYS A 2 26.93 57.09 10.36
N ARG A 3 26.34 57.53 11.48
CA ARG A 3 25.47 56.71 12.33
C ARG A 3 24.13 56.33 11.65
N ASN A 4 23.59 57.19 10.81
CA ASN A 4 22.35 56.91 10.08
C ASN A 4 22.54 55.91 8.94
N TYR A 5 23.70 55.93 8.29
CA TYR A 5 24.05 54.93 7.25
C TYR A 5 24.26 53.54 7.85
N VAL A 6 24.85 53.42 9.05
CA VAL A 6 25.01 52.17 9.76
C VAL A 6 23.65 51.55 10.15
N LEU A 7 22.74 52.39 10.67
CA LEU A 7 21.36 51.96 10.98
C LEU A 7 20.62 51.48 9.72
N MET A 8 20.73 52.21 8.62
CA MET A 8 20.10 51.83 7.35
C MET A 8 20.66 50.51 6.81
N LEU A 9 21.98 50.29 6.93
CA LEU A 9 22.63 49.06 6.50
C LEU A 9 22.14 47.85 7.34
N ILE A 10 22.02 48.02 8.66
CA ILE A 10 21.53 46.98 9.55
C ILE A 10 20.06 46.62 9.22
N THR A 11 19.22 47.59 8.91
CA THR A 11 17.83 47.36 8.54
C THR A 11 17.70 46.57 7.23
N VAL A 12 18.57 46.85 6.24
CA VAL A 12 18.62 46.13 4.97
C VAL A 12 19.08 44.66 5.19
N ILE A 13 20.10 44.45 6.05
CA ILE A 13 20.59 43.11 6.36
C ILE A 13 19.52 42.27 7.08
N ILE A 14 18.77 42.91 8.02
CA ILE A 14 17.69 42.22 8.74
C ILE A 14 16.55 41.85 7.78
N SER A 15 16.20 42.74 6.82
CA SER A 15 15.14 42.44 5.85
C SER A 15 15.47 41.24 4.89
N LEU A 16 16.74 41.02 4.63
CA LEU A 16 17.23 39.89 3.81
C LEU A 16 17.10 38.53 4.52
N ILE A 17 17.07 38.50 5.87
CA ILE A 17 16.92 37.29 6.67
C ILE A 17 15.46 36.79 6.68
N PHE A 18 14.48 37.67 6.42
CA PHE A 18 13.05 37.34 6.40
C PHE A 18 12.51 36.96 5.03
N ILE A 19 13.36 36.62 4.06
CA ILE A 19 12.87 36.05 2.78
C ILE A 19 12.33 34.65 3.08
N PRO A 20 10.99 34.40 2.98
CA PRO A 20 10.47 33.06 3.16
C PRO A 20 11.00 32.19 2.02
N TYR A 21 11.88 31.26 2.36
CA TYR A 21 12.20 30.17 1.45
C TYR A 21 10.95 29.28 1.38
N SER A 22 10.21 29.34 0.28
CA SER A 22 9.21 28.35 -0.04
C SER A 22 9.96 27.04 -0.30
N VAL A 23 10.07 26.21 0.72
CA VAL A 23 10.46 24.81 0.55
C VAL A 23 9.27 24.16 -0.14
N SER A 24 9.36 24.02 -1.46
CA SER A 24 8.48 23.11 -2.19
C SER A 24 8.91 21.71 -1.77
N ALA A 25 8.21 21.13 -0.81
CA ALA A 25 8.26 19.69 -0.62
C ALA A 25 7.79 19.10 -1.96
N ASN A 26 8.69 18.45 -2.67
CA ASN A 26 8.31 17.54 -3.74
C ASN A 26 7.58 16.39 -3.01
N GLU A 27 6.29 16.53 -2.73
CA GLU A 27 5.43 15.41 -2.44
C GLU A 27 5.55 14.54 -3.66
N GLY A 28 6.25 13.39 -3.50
CA GLY A 28 6.33 12.40 -4.56
C GLY A 28 4.92 12.16 -5.03
N ASP A 29 4.65 12.51 -6.28
CA ASP A 29 3.31 12.49 -6.86
C ASP A 29 2.78 11.06 -6.70
N VAL A 30 1.93 10.85 -5.67
CA VAL A 30 1.33 9.53 -5.41
C VAL A 30 0.29 9.35 -6.50
N ASP A 31 0.72 8.72 -7.58
CA ASP A 31 -0.08 8.57 -8.80
C ASP A 31 -1.36 7.76 -8.60
N PHE A 32 -1.46 6.97 -7.55
CA PHE A 32 -2.64 6.17 -7.26
C PHE A 32 -2.77 5.89 -5.76
N SER A 33 -3.97 5.59 -5.33
CA SER A 33 -4.27 5.16 -3.96
C SER A 33 -5.11 3.89 -3.97
N ILE A 34 -5.05 3.15 -2.86
CA ILE A 34 -5.75 1.88 -2.68
C ILE A 34 -6.51 1.93 -1.37
N GLN A 35 -7.75 1.48 -1.41
CA GLN A 35 -8.60 1.35 -0.23
C GLN A 35 -9.17 -0.06 -0.15
N ALA A 36 -8.97 -0.73 0.99
CA ALA A 36 -9.63 -1.98 1.28
C ALA A 36 -11.13 -1.72 1.55
N LEU A 37 -12.01 -2.46 0.87
CA LEU A 37 -13.44 -2.45 1.15
C LEU A 37 -13.70 -3.54 2.21
N ILE A 38 -13.81 -3.12 3.46
CA ILE A 38 -13.85 -4.01 4.62
C ILE A 38 -15.15 -4.81 4.64
N PRO A 39 -15.10 -6.16 4.62
CA PRO A 39 -16.28 -7.00 4.62
C PRO A 39 -16.90 -7.16 6.03
N GLU A 40 -18.11 -7.72 6.10
CA GLU A 40 -18.84 -7.85 7.36
C GLU A 40 -18.17 -8.77 8.39
N ASN A 41 -17.47 -9.82 7.92
CA ASN A 41 -16.77 -10.79 8.77
C ASN A 41 -15.36 -10.35 9.21
N GLN A 42 -15.05 -9.05 9.07
CA GLN A 42 -13.85 -8.46 9.64
C GLN A 42 -13.87 -8.60 11.16
N ILE A 43 -12.77 -9.09 11.76
CA ILE A 43 -12.64 -9.29 13.21
C ILE A 43 -12.63 -7.94 13.94
N ASP A 44 -11.75 -7.03 13.52
CA ASP A 44 -11.68 -5.66 14.04
C ASP A 44 -12.00 -4.63 12.96
N LYS A 45 -13.19 -4.07 13.00
CA LYS A 45 -13.68 -3.09 12.02
C LYS A 45 -12.95 -1.74 12.06
N LYS A 46 -12.09 -1.50 13.04
CA LYS A 46 -11.26 -0.28 13.11
C LYS A 46 -9.98 -0.38 12.28
N LYS A 47 -9.60 -1.61 11.90
CA LYS A 47 -8.42 -1.83 11.05
C LYS A 47 -8.72 -1.48 9.59
N THR A 48 -7.74 -0.93 8.91
CA THR A 48 -7.82 -0.55 7.48
C THR A 48 -7.30 -1.64 6.53
N TYR A 49 -6.88 -2.77 7.07
CA TYR A 49 -6.46 -3.96 6.35
C TYR A 49 -7.41 -5.12 6.65
N PHE A 50 -7.39 -6.15 5.83
CA PHE A 50 -8.23 -7.32 6.03
C PHE A 50 -7.77 -8.15 7.23
N ASP A 51 -8.66 -8.37 8.17
CA ASP A 51 -8.47 -9.21 9.37
C ASP A 51 -9.71 -10.10 9.48
N LEU A 52 -9.67 -11.22 8.76
CA LEU A 52 -10.85 -12.05 8.48
C LEU A 52 -10.80 -13.34 9.27
N LYS A 53 -11.94 -13.73 9.84
CA LYS A 53 -12.13 -15.07 10.37
C LYS A 53 -12.80 -15.94 9.29
N MET A 54 -12.08 -16.92 8.81
CA MET A 54 -12.55 -17.84 7.77
C MET A 54 -12.61 -19.28 8.29
N LYS A 55 -13.48 -20.09 7.69
CA LYS A 55 -13.65 -21.52 7.98
C LYS A 55 -12.99 -22.36 6.88
N PRO A 56 -12.68 -23.64 7.14
CA PRO A 56 -12.30 -24.59 6.10
C PRO A 56 -13.29 -24.55 4.93
N GLU A 57 -12.81 -24.74 3.71
CA GLU A 57 -13.55 -24.72 2.44
C GLU A 57 -14.28 -23.38 2.13
N GLN A 58 -14.24 -22.40 3.04
CA GLN A 58 -14.88 -21.11 2.79
C GLN A 58 -14.23 -20.40 1.61
N LYS A 59 -15.09 -20.00 0.66
CA LYS A 59 -14.72 -19.12 -0.45
C LYS A 59 -15.27 -17.74 -0.20
N GLN A 60 -14.40 -16.72 -0.33
CA GLN A 60 -14.78 -15.33 -0.10
C GLN A 60 -14.04 -14.41 -1.04
N ASP A 61 -14.77 -13.45 -1.58
CA ASP A 61 -14.20 -12.34 -2.33
C ASP A 61 -13.88 -11.18 -1.37
N ILE A 62 -12.67 -10.66 -1.49
CA ILE A 62 -12.25 -9.38 -0.92
C ILE A 62 -12.11 -8.36 -2.04
N GLN A 63 -12.44 -7.12 -1.74
CA GLN A 63 -12.46 -6.05 -2.71
C GLN A 63 -11.55 -4.91 -2.29
N LEU A 64 -10.82 -4.37 -3.27
CA LEU A 64 -10.00 -3.17 -3.11
C LEU A 64 -10.41 -2.15 -4.16
N GLN A 65 -10.60 -0.92 -3.74
CA GLN A 65 -10.80 0.19 -4.66
C GLN A 65 -9.46 0.81 -5.00
N VAL A 66 -9.13 0.86 -6.28
CA VAL A 66 -7.92 1.49 -6.80
C VAL A 66 -8.33 2.78 -7.50
N PHE A 67 -7.72 3.90 -7.14
CA PHE A 67 -8.00 5.23 -7.66
C PHE A 67 -6.74 5.83 -8.31
N ASN A 68 -6.87 6.36 -9.52
CA ASN A 68 -5.82 7.11 -10.20
C ASN A 68 -5.94 8.59 -9.86
N SER A 69 -5.03 9.11 -9.04
CA SER A 69 -4.95 10.53 -8.68
C SER A 69 -4.14 11.38 -9.66
N SER A 70 -3.44 10.74 -10.61
CA SER A 70 -2.62 11.44 -11.58
C SER A 70 -3.43 12.02 -12.75
N SER A 71 -2.81 12.92 -13.49
CA SER A 71 -3.36 13.50 -14.72
C SER A 71 -3.16 12.62 -15.97
N LYS A 72 -2.60 11.41 -15.83
CA LYS A 72 -2.27 10.51 -16.92
C LYS A 72 -2.99 9.17 -16.77
N LYS A 73 -3.21 8.47 -17.88
CA LYS A 73 -3.60 7.07 -17.87
C LYS A 73 -2.47 6.24 -17.23
N ILE A 74 -2.81 5.35 -16.31
CA ILE A 74 -1.86 4.45 -15.67
C ILE A 74 -2.30 3.00 -15.81
N THR A 75 -1.34 2.09 -15.82
CA THR A 75 -1.55 0.65 -15.68
C THR A 75 -0.95 0.22 -14.37
N ILE A 76 -1.72 -0.52 -13.58
CA ILE A 76 -1.31 -1.02 -12.26
C ILE A 76 -1.34 -2.54 -12.32
N GLU A 77 -0.21 -3.16 -12.01
CA GLU A 77 -0.09 -4.59 -11.79
C GLU A 77 -0.36 -4.93 -10.32
N MET A 78 -0.95 -6.11 -10.10
CA MET A 78 -1.25 -6.64 -8.78
C MET A 78 -0.64 -8.02 -8.62
N ASP A 79 -0.05 -8.25 -7.46
CA ASP A 79 0.45 -9.56 -7.07
C ASP A 79 0.15 -9.85 -5.59
N VAL A 80 -0.01 -11.13 -5.25
CA VAL A 80 -0.20 -11.56 -3.86
C VAL A 80 1.10 -12.15 -3.34
N THR A 81 1.48 -11.74 -2.15
CA THR A 81 2.70 -12.17 -1.48
C THR A 81 2.38 -12.87 -0.17
N PHE A 82 3.34 -13.58 0.38
CA PHE A 82 3.26 -14.19 1.71
C PHE A 82 4.24 -13.53 2.68
N ALA A 83 3.96 -13.67 3.97
CA ALA A 83 4.83 -13.15 5.00
C ALA A 83 6.07 -14.04 5.18
N THR A 84 7.23 -13.41 5.24
CA THR A 84 8.51 -14.04 5.61
C THR A 84 9.17 -13.29 6.75
N THR A 85 10.12 -13.90 7.43
CA THR A 85 10.97 -13.19 8.39
C THR A 85 12.32 -12.91 7.73
N ASN A 86 12.68 -11.63 7.63
CA ASN A 86 13.96 -11.24 7.08
C ASN A 86 15.12 -11.47 8.07
N GLN A 87 16.36 -11.25 7.62
CA GLN A 87 17.57 -11.45 8.43
C GLN A 87 17.63 -10.59 9.71
N ASN A 88 16.85 -9.51 9.77
CA ASN A 88 16.74 -8.62 10.94
C ASN A 88 15.63 -9.05 11.91
N GLY A 89 14.96 -10.16 11.66
CA GLY A 89 13.83 -10.64 12.46
C GLY A 89 12.53 -9.88 12.23
N LEU A 90 12.43 -9.08 11.16
CA LEU A 90 11.22 -8.32 10.81
C LEU A 90 10.38 -9.09 9.79
N ILE A 91 9.06 -8.93 9.90
CA ILE A 91 8.13 -9.49 8.90
C ILE A 91 8.27 -8.71 7.60
N ASP A 92 8.44 -9.45 6.50
CA ASP A 92 8.57 -8.95 5.13
C ASP A 92 7.48 -9.57 4.27
N TYR A 93 6.85 -8.75 3.41
CA TYR A 93 5.76 -9.14 2.52
C TYR A 93 6.13 -8.96 1.03
N THR A 94 7.40 -8.88 0.69
CA THR A 94 7.84 -8.53 -0.67
C THR A 94 7.98 -9.74 -1.59
N ILE A 95 7.89 -10.96 -1.09
CA ILE A 95 8.16 -12.19 -1.83
C ILE A 95 6.84 -12.82 -2.29
N SER A 96 6.68 -12.97 -3.62
CA SER A 96 5.57 -13.71 -4.25
C SER A 96 5.99 -15.08 -4.78
N ASP A 97 7.28 -15.32 -4.94
CA ASP A 97 7.82 -16.59 -5.45
C ASP A 97 7.77 -17.66 -4.35
N ILE A 98 6.78 -18.55 -4.46
CA ILE A 98 6.52 -19.62 -3.48
C ILE A 98 7.72 -20.56 -3.33
N SER A 99 8.57 -20.72 -4.34
CA SER A 99 9.78 -21.57 -4.25
C SER A 99 10.78 -21.05 -3.19
N LYS A 100 10.61 -19.82 -2.72
CA LYS A 100 11.41 -19.21 -1.65
C LYS A 100 10.73 -19.26 -0.28
N ALA A 101 9.55 -19.87 -0.18
CA ALA A 101 8.88 -20.06 1.09
C ALA A 101 9.67 -21.05 1.97
N ASP A 102 9.66 -20.81 3.28
CA ASP A 102 10.19 -21.76 4.26
C ASP A 102 9.30 -23.01 4.27
N GLU A 103 9.90 -24.18 4.43
CA GLU A 103 9.18 -25.47 4.46
C GLU A 103 8.15 -25.54 5.59
N SER A 104 8.30 -24.73 6.65
CA SER A 104 7.34 -24.64 7.74
C SER A 104 6.07 -23.85 7.38
N LEU A 105 6.09 -23.07 6.30
CA LEU A 105 4.93 -22.30 5.83
C LEU A 105 3.95 -23.24 5.10
N ARG A 106 2.96 -23.74 5.85
CA ARG A 106 2.00 -24.74 5.36
C ARG A 106 1.03 -24.21 4.29
N ILE A 107 0.61 -22.95 4.43
CA ILE A 107 -0.40 -22.35 3.56
C ILE A 107 0.07 -20.94 3.17
N PRO A 108 0.84 -20.80 2.09
CA PRO A 108 1.18 -19.48 1.52
C PRO A 108 -0.08 -18.79 0.97
N LEU A 109 -0.30 -17.52 1.30
CA LEU A 109 -1.46 -16.77 0.83
C LEU A 109 -1.67 -16.82 -0.69
N PRO A 110 -0.63 -16.76 -1.55
CA PRO A 110 -0.80 -16.87 -3.00
C PRO A 110 -1.45 -18.16 -3.48
N GLU A 111 -1.26 -19.29 -2.76
CA GLU A 111 -1.83 -20.60 -3.15
C GLU A 111 -3.34 -20.68 -2.94
N ILE A 112 -3.87 -19.92 -1.99
CA ILE A 112 -5.30 -19.91 -1.67
C ILE A 112 -6.03 -18.70 -2.26
N THR A 113 -5.32 -17.86 -3.04
CA THR A 113 -5.90 -16.66 -3.65
C THR A 113 -5.92 -16.74 -5.16
N ASN A 114 -6.97 -16.14 -5.74
CA ASN A 114 -7.09 -15.98 -7.19
C ASN A 114 -7.42 -14.52 -7.53
N ILE A 115 -6.57 -13.92 -8.36
CA ILE A 115 -6.79 -12.59 -8.94
C ILE A 115 -7.28 -12.78 -10.37
N SER A 116 -8.52 -12.39 -10.66
CA SER A 116 -9.11 -12.55 -12.00
C SER A 116 -8.36 -11.77 -13.08
N ASN A 117 -7.90 -10.57 -12.74
CA ASN A 117 -7.11 -9.70 -13.62
C ASN A 117 -5.95 -9.11 -12.83
N ARG A 118 -4.72 -9.51 -13.16
CA ARG A 118 -3.51 -9.00 -12.52
C ARG A 118 -3.15 -7.57 -12.94
N GLU A 119 -3.81 -7.05 -13.96
CA GLU A 119 -3.62 -5.68 -14.43
C GLU A 119 -4.93 -4.90 -14.41
N VAL A 120 -4.85 -3.65 -14.00
CA VAL A 120 -5.95 -2.69 -14.11
C VAL A 120 -5.47 -1.40 -14.79
N VAL A 121 -6.21 -0.98 -15.81
CA VAL A 121 -5.97 0.28 -16.51
C VAL A 121 -6.96 1.31 -16.03
N LEU A 122 -6.45 2.48 -15.60
CA LEU A 122 -7.22 3.59 -15.05
C LEU A 122 -6.95 4.88 -15.84
N GLN A 123 -8.00 5.54 -16.28
CA GLN A 123 -7.92 6.91 -16.82
C GLN A 123 -7.68 7.92 -15.67
N PRO A 124 -7.26 9.16 -15.98
CA PRO A 124 -7.14 10.22 -14.98
C PRO A 124 -8.44 10.37 -14.15
N GLY A 125 -8.32 10.39 -12.82
CA GLY A 125 -9.44 10.52 -11.91
C GLY A 125 -10.38 9.32 -11.84
N GLN A 126 -10.07 8.20 -12.51
CA GLN A 126 -10.89 7.00 -12.51
C GLN A 126 -10.58 6.13 -11.29
N SER A 127 -11.62 5.50 -10.74
CA SER A 127 -11.49 4.40 -9.80
C SER A 127 -12.06 3.10 -10.37
N LYS A 128 -11.50 1.97 -9.94
CA LYS A 128 -12.02 0.63 -10.21
C LYS A 128 -11.94 -0.23 -8.96
N ILE A 129 -12.90 -1.14 -8.82
CA ILE A 129 -12.86 -2.19 -7.82
C ILE A 129 -12.16 -3.39 -8.44
N VAL A 130 -11.16 -3.92 -7.74
CA VAL A 130 -10.51 -5.18 -8.03
C VAL A 130 -10.93 -6.21 -6.99
N THR A 131 -11.16 -7.44 -7.44
CA THR A 131 -11.63 -8.53 -6.59
C THR A 131 -10.57 -9.61 -6.54
N ILE A 132 -10.29 -10.09 -5.34
CA ILE A 132 -9.42 -11.22 -5.05
C ILE A 132 -10.27 -12.26 -4.34
N THR A 133 -10.32 -13.45 -4.89
CA THR A 133 -11.02 -14.57 -4.27
C THR A 133 -10.06 -15.34 -3.38
N ILE A 134 -10.43 -15.56 -2.12
CA ILE A 134 -9.74 -16.42 -1.17
C ILE A 134 -10.53 -17.71 -1.07
N THR A 135 -9.86 -18.87 -1.20
CA THR A 135 -10.47 -20.19 -1.01
C THR A 135 -9.67 -20.93 0.06
N MET A 136 -10.26 -21.14 1.22
CA MET A 136 -9.61 -21.85 2.32
C MET A 136 -9.49 -23.35 1.99
N PRO A 137 -8.40 -23.99 2.40
CA PRO A 137 -8.27 -25.45 2.24
C PRO A 137 -9.31 -26.22 3.08
N GLU A 138 -9.47 -27.50 2.76
CA GLU A 138 -10.37 -28.41 3.48
C GLU A 138 -9.88 -28.68 4.92
N GLU A 139 -8.55 -28.79 5.08
CA GLU A 139 -7.95 -29.02 6.39
C GLU A 139 -8.12 -27.81 7.30
N GLU A 140 -8.52 -28.08 8.54
CA GLU A 140 -8.55 -27.04 9.58
C GLU A 140 -7.13 -26.55 9.88
N TYR A 141 -6.95 -25.25 9.89
CA TYR A 141 -5.69 -24.57 10.17
C TYR A 141 -5.81 -23.73 11.43
N ASP A 142 -5.08 -24.13 12.48
CA ASP A 142 -4.99 -23.34 13.71
C ASP A 142 -3.79 -22.39 13.61
N GLY A 143 -4.04 -21.16 13.21
CA GLY A 143 -3.01 -20.15 13.00
C GLY A 143 -3.52 -18.93 12.24
N VAL A 144 -2.59 -18.07 11.85
CA VAL A 144 -2.85 -16.86 11.07
C VAL A 144 -2.10 -16.95 9.74
N ILE A 145 -2.82 -16.84 8.64
CA ILE A 145 -2.24 -16.75 7.30
C ILE A 145 -1.98 -15.28 7.02
N LEU A 146 -0.72 -14.92 6.81
CA LEU A 146 -0.28 -13.54 6.58
C LEU A 146 0.26 -13.37 5.17
N GLY A 147 -0.09 -12.25 4.56
CA GLY A 147 0.40 -11.85 3.25
C GLY A 147 -0.04 -10.43 2.89
N ALA A 148 0.30 -10.00 1.69
CA ALA A 148 -0.10 -8.70 1.20
C ALA A 148 -0.51 -8.76 -0.27
N VAL A 149 -1.25 -7.74 -0.70
CA VAL A 149 -1.50 -7.48 -2.12
C VAL A 149 -0.62 -6.30 -2.51
N HIS A 150 0.33 -6.56 -3.38
CA HIS A 150 1.22 -5.54 -3.93
C HIS A 150 0.63 -4.93 -5.18
N PHE A 151 0.75 -3.61 -5.28
CA PHE A 151 0.34 -2.84 -6.44
C PHE A 151 1.55 -2.09 -6.97
N LYS A 152 1.83 -2.27 -8.24
CA LYS A 152 2.95 -1.64 -8.93
C LYS A 152 2.44 -0.93 -10.17
N ARG A 153 2.82 0.33 -10.32
CA ARG A 153 2.59 1.07 -11.56
C ARG A 153 3.62 0.66 -12.62
N ASN A 154 3.14 0.39 -13.83
CA ASN A 154 3.94 0.20 -15.04
C ASN A 154 4.06 1.51 -15.84
#